data_ea79c994ad8d0513476f2630764ba255
#
_entry.id   ea79c994ad8d0513476f2630764ba255
#
_cell.length_a   1.000
_cell.length_b   1.000
_cell.length_c   1.000
_cell.angle_alpha   90.00
_cell.angle_beta   90.00
_cell.angle_gamma   90.00
#
_symmetry.space_group_name_H-M   'P 1'
#
loop_
_entity.id
_entity.type
_entity.pdbx_description
1 polymer ?
#
loop_
_entity_poly.entity_id
_entity_poly.type
_entity_poly.pdbx_seq_one_letter_code
_entity_poly.pdbx_strand_id
1 'polypeptide(L)'
;LRLSRGLGEVYKRQLLSRLRASAEVGNTLIGKHTTSRDGSAHDPMHAYQMLSLIIDLAVEYADSMQFDGIYASGGDVAFAVLDALGARGYEAENEVVPLAVSGKLVGGPHDGLGFATKGGLVGDADEAVECINQLRSRIRQSEPRIV
;
A
#
# COMPACT_ATOMS: atom_id res chain seq x y z
N LEU A 1 -24.79 7.81 -14.12
CA LEU A 1 -23.44 7.24 -14.31
C LEU A 1 -22.32 8.30 -14.48
N ARG A 2 -22.57 9.40 -15.16
CA ARG A 2 -21.60 10.51 -15.31
C ARG A 2 -21.37 11.30 -14.02
N LEU A 3 -22.39 11.46 -13.20
CA LEU A 3 -22.31 12.15 -11.90
C LEU A 3 -21.50 11.37 -10.87
N SER A 4 -21.57 10.02 -10.88
CA SER A 4 -20.80 9.19 -9.98
C SER A 4 -19.29 9.17 -10.30
N ARG A 5 -18.91 9.26 -11.59
CA ARG A 5 -17.50 9.41 -11.98
C ARG A 5 -16.90 10.74 -11.54
N GLY A 6 -17.65 11.85 -11.68
CA GLY A 6 -17.17 13.17 -11.25
C GLY A 6 -16.98 13.28 -9.74
N LEU A 7 -17.88 12.70 -8.95
CA LEU A 7 -17.75 12.66 -7.48
C LEU A 7 -16.56 11.79 -7.03
N GLY A 8 -16.31 10.67 -7.70
CA GLY A 8 -15.15 9.82 -7.44
C GLY A 8 -13.82 10.54 -7.70
N GLU A 9 -13.72 11.27 -8.80
CA GLU A 9 -12.54 12.06 -9.14
C GLU A 9 -12.28 13.21 -8.16
N VAL A 10 -13.33 13.92 -7.73
CA VAL A 10 -13.20 14.99 -6.72
C VAL A 10 -12.72 14.41 -5.39
N TYR A 11 -13.32 13.30 -4.96
CA TYR A 11 -12.93 12.62 -3.72
C TYR A 11 -11.48 12.10 -3.79
N LYS A 12 -11.08 11.51 -4.91
CA LYS A 12 -9.72 11.05 -5.17
C LYS A 12 -8.71 12.20 -5.05
N ARG A 13 -8.98 13.35 -5.69
CA ARG A 13 -8.11 14.54 -5.60
C ARG A 13 -7.98 15.09 -4.18
N GLN A 14 -9.09 15.14 -3.44
CA GLN A 14 -9.07 15.58 -2.04
C GLN A 14 -8.26 14.63 -1.17
N LEU A 15 -8.40 13.33 -1.39
CA LEU A 15 -7.65 12.33 -0.68
C LEU A 15 -6.15 12.45 -0.99
N LEU A 16 -5.77 12.53 -2.25
CA LEU A 16 -4.37 12.75 -2.68
C LEU A 16 -3.77 14.03 -2.08
N SER A 17 -4.52 15.12 -2.06
CA SER A 17 -4.06 16.37 -1.44
C SER A 17 -3.75 16.19 0.05
N ARG A 18 -4.61 15.49 0.79
CA ARG A 18 -4.38 15.16 2.21
C ARG A 18 -3.17 14.24 2.40
N LEU A 19 -3.00 13.28 1.51
CA LEU A 19 -1.89 12.34 1.52
C LEU A 19 -0.56 13.05 1.31
N ARG A 20 -0.50 13.95 0.32
CA ARG A 20 0.68 14.79 0.06
C ARG A 20 1.03 15.65 1.27
N ALA A 21 0.05 16.33 1.87
CA ALA A 21 0.27 17.13 3.07
C ALA A 21 0.81 16.30 4.26
N SER A 22 0.36 15.05 4.41
CA SER A 22 0.89 14.13 5.44
C SER A 22 2.30 13.67 5.14
N ALA A 23 2.66 13.47 3.88
CA ALA A 23 4.00 13.02 3.48
C ALA A 23 5.07 14.10 3.66
N GLU A 24 4.72 15.38 3.48
CA GLU A 24 5.63 16.51 3.73
C GLU A 24 6.14 16.56 5.18
N VAL A 25 5.45 15.91 6.11
CA VAL A 25 5.84 15.81 7.53
C VAL A 25 6.68 14.54 7.79
N GLY A 26 7.02 13.75 6.77
CA GLY A 26 7.80 12.52 6.92
C GLY A 26 7.02 11.36 7.54
N ASN A 27 5.69 11.42 7.54
CA ASN A 27 4.83 10.44 8.17
C ASN A 27 4.39 9.34 7.20
N THR A 28 4.19 8.17 7.78
CA THR A 28 3.62 7.01 7.11
C THR A 28 2.16 7.26 6.76
N LEU A 29 1.80 7.03 5.49
CA LEU A 29 0.43 7.06 5.06
C LEU A 29 -0.23 5.71 5.31
N ILE A 30 -1.42 5.73 5.90
CA ILE A 30 -2.26 4.54 6.08
C ILE A 30 -3.60 4.78 5.41
N GLY A 31 -3.83 4.11 4.28
CA GLY A 31 -5.16 3.98 3.68
C GLY A 31 -5.83 2.73 4.24
N LYS A 32 -6.98 2.88 4.90
CA LYS A 32 -7.74 1.77 5.45
C LYS A 32 -9.15 1.76 4.89
N HIS A 33 -9.54 0.64 4.29
CA HIS A 33 -10.94 0.32 4.04
C HIS A 33 -11.47 -0.55 5.17
N THR A 34 -12.47 -0.07 5.89
CA THR A 34 -13.21 -0.86 6.86
C THR A 34 -14.58 -1.20 6.30
N THR A 35 -14.86 -2.48 6.12
CA THR A 35 -16.25 -2.94 6.04
C THR A 35 -16.88 -2.77 7.43
N SER A 36 -18.07 -2.19 7.49
CA SER A 36 -18.81 -2.13 8.76
C SER A 36 -19.04 -3.55 9.29
N ARG A 37 -18.85 -3.74 10.59
CA ARG A 37 -19.04 -5.04 11.26
C ARG A 37 -20.50 -5.47 11.37
N ASP A 38 -21.44 -4.69 10.89
CA ASP A 38 -22.89 -4.90 11.07
C ASP A 38 -23.52 -5.96 10.17
N GLY A 39 -22.69 -6.70 9.39
CA GLY A 39 -23.18 -7.81 8.58
C GLY A 39 -24.12 -7.39 7.43
N SER A 40 -24.24 -6.10 7.15
CA SER A 40 -24.93 -5.62 5.96
C SER A 40 -24.26 -6.22 4.74
N ALA A 41 -25.07 -6.82 3.87
CA ALA A 41 -24.65 -7.60 2.72
C ALA A 41 -23.44 -7.00 2.01
N HIS A 42 -22.38 -7.79 1.89
CA HIS A 42 -21.24 -7.44 1.05
C HIS A 42 -21.74 -7.16 -0.37
N ASP A 43 -21.76 -5.88 -0.74
CA ASP A 43 -21.94 -5.52 -2.14
C ASP A 43 -20.60 -5.74 -2.86
N PRO A 44 -20.46 -6.78 -3.70
CA PRO A 44 -19.22 -7.06 -4.41
C PRO A 44 -18.78 -5.89 -5.30
N MET A 45 -19.73 -5.12 -5.80
CA MET A 45 -19.46 -3.94 -6.62
C MET A 45 -18.80 -2.83 -5.80
N HIS A 46 -19.26 -2.62 -4.56
CA HIS A 46 -18.65 -1.66 -3.66
C HIS A 46 -17.22 -2.06 -3.28
N ALA A 47 -17.01 -3.33 -2.96
CA ALA A 47 -15.67 -3.84 -2.66
C ALA A 47 -14.70 -3.65 -3.84
N TYR A 48 -15.15 -3.95 -5.06
CA TYR A 48 -14.37 -3.74 -6.27
C TYR A 48 -14.03 -2.26 -6.51
N GLN A 49 -15.00 -1.36 -6.32
CA GLN A 49 -14.78 0.08 -6.47
C GLN A 49 -13.77 0.62 -5.45
N MET A 50 -13.82 0.13 -4.22
CA MET A 50 -12.87 0.53 -3.18
C MET A 50 -11.47 0.00 -3.46
N LEU A 51 -11.35 -1.24 -3.92
CA LEU A 51 -10.07 -1.81 -4.33
C LEU A 51 -9.46 -1.00 -5.48
N SER A 52 -10.25 -0.70 -6.51
CA SER A 52 -9.81 0.14 -7.64
C SER A 52 -9.33 1.52 -7.18
N LEU A 53 -10.04 2.15 -6.25
CA LEU A 53 -9.63 3.44 -5.69
C LEU A 53 -8.28 3.34 -4.94
N ILE A 54 -8.10 2.31 -4.13
CA ILE A 54 -6.84 2.08 -3.39
C ILE A 54 -5.68 1.88 -4.37
N ILE A 55 -5.88 1.10 -5.43
CA ILE A 55 -4.88 0.84 -6.47
C ILE A 55 -4.52 2.14 -7.20
N ASP A 56 -5.52 2.89 -7.66
CA ASP A 56 -5.31 4.16 -8.34
C ASP A 56 -4.52 5.15 -7.48
N LEU A 57 -4.83 5.22 -6.19
CA LEU A 57 -4.11 6.05 -5.24
C LEU A 57 -2.67 5.57 -5.03
N ALA A 58 -2.46 4.26 -4.93
CA ALA A 58 -1.12 3.70 -4.75
C ALA A 58 -0.22 4.01 -5.95
N VAL A 59 -0.73 3.83 -7.19
CA VAL A 59 0.01 4.14 -8.42
C VAL A 59 0.31 5.62 -8.53
N GLU A 60 -0.71 6.47 -8.41
CA GLU A 60 -0.53 7.92 -8.53
C GLU A 60 0.43 8.46 -7.47
N TYR A 61 0.39 7.87 -6.28
CA TYR A 61 1.30 8.21 -5.20
C TYR A 61 2.72 7.72 -5.50
N ALA A 62 2.87 6.50 -6.05
CA ALA A 62 4.15 5.94 -6.46
C ALA A 62 4.84 6.78 -7.53
N ASP A 63 4.07 7.27 -8.49
CA ASP A 63 4.57 8.06 -9.62
C ASP A 63 4.89 9.51 -9.23
N SER A 64 4.17 10.06 -8.25
CA SER A 64 4.26 11.49 -7.92
C SER A 64 5.16 11.81 -6.73
N MET A 65 5.56 10.82 -5.95
CA MET A 65 6.33 10.99 -4.72
C MET A 65 7.41 9.92 -4.58
N GLN A 66 8.54 10.32 -4.04
CA GLN A 66 9.56 9.36 -3.63
C GLN A 66 9.18 8.78 -2.27
N PHE A 67 8.93 7.48 -2.22
CA PHE A 67 8.80 6.75 -0.98
C PHE A 67 9.64 5.48 -1.00
N ASP A 68 9.94 5.05 0.18
CA ASP A 68 10.97 4.04 0.41
C ASP A 68 10.40 2.63 0.44
N GLY A 69 9.08 2.51 0.54
CA GLY A 69 8.41 1.21 0.55
C GLY A 69 6.91 1.30 0.71
N ILE A 70 6.26 0.20 0.41
CA ILE A 70 4.81 0.01 0.47
C ILE A 70 4.50 -1.14 1.41
N TYR A 71 3.54 -0.95 2.30
CA TYR A 71 2.89 -2.01 3.06
C TYR A 71 1.46 -2.21 2.57
N ALA A 72 1.11 -3.43 2.19
CA ALA A 72 -0.23 -3.81 1.76
C ALA A 72 -0.77 -4.98 2.60
N SER A 73 -1.93 -4.82 3.21
CA SER A 73 -2.60 -5.88 3.98
C SER A 73 -3.72 -6.52 3.17
N GLY A 74 -3.70 -7.83 3.08
CA GLY A 74 -4.59 -8.66 2.29
C GLY A 74 -3.98 -9.09 0.96
N GLY A 75 -4.07 -10.39 0.65
CA GLY A 75 -3.47 -10.96 -0.56
C GLY A 75 -3.97 -10.32 -1.85
N ASP A 76 -5.29 -10.10 -1.95
CA ASP A 76 -5.90 -9.48 -3.14
C ASP A 76 -5.43 -8.03 -3.33
N VAL A 77 -5.33 -7.27 -2.22
CA VAL A 77 -4.83 -5.89 -2.25
C VAL A 77 -3.36 -5.87 -2.64
N ALA A 78 -2.54 -6.72 -2.03
CA ALA A 78 -1.12 -6.79 -2.33
C ALA A 78 -0.87 -7.15 -3.79
N PHE A 79 -1.56 -8.19 -4.30
CA PHE A 79 -1.44 -8.60 -5.70
C PHE A 79 -1.86 -7.48 -6.65
N ALA A 80 -3.01 -6.85 -6.39
CA ALA A 80 -3.53 -5.79 -7.25
C ALA A 80 -2.62 -4.54 -7.27
N VAL A 81 -2.00 -4.19 -6.15
CA VAL A 81 -1.01 -3.09 -6.08
C VAL A 81 0.26 -3.45 -6.84
N LEU A 82 0.78 -4.67 -6.69
CA LEU A 82 1.96 -5.14 -7.42
C LEU A 82 1.75 -5.12 -8.94
N ASP A 83 0.61 -5.63 -9.40
CA ASP A 83 0.23 -5.65 -10.81
C ASP A 83 0.11 -4.23 -11.38
N ALA A 84 -0.57 -3.35 -10.67
CA ALA A 84 -0.77 -1.96 -11.10
C ALA A 84 0.53 -1.13 -11.12
N LEU A 85 1.48 -1.43 -10.26
CA LEU A 85 2.83 -0.84 -10.29
C LEU A 85 3.72 -1.43 -11.39
N GLY A 86 3.23 -2.40 -12.15
CA GLY A 86 3.96 -3.04 -13.23
C GLY A 86 5.11 -3.92 -12.75
N ALA A 87 5.10 -4.37 -11.52
CA ALA A 87 6.10 -5.29 -10.99
C ALA A 87 5.95 -6.66 -11.66
N ARG A 88 7.07 -7.27 -12.06
CA ARG A 88 7.09 -8.61 -12.63
C ARG A 88 7.13 -9.72 -11.58
N GLY A 89 7.47 -9.36 -10.36
CA GLY A 89 7.54 -10.27 -9.25
C GLY A 89 7.77 -9.56 -7.92
N TYR A 90 7.80 -10.36 -6.88
CA TYR A 90 8.11 -9.97 -5.52
C TYR A 90 9.14 -10.94 -4.95
N GLU A 91 10.26 -10.43 -4.48
CA GLU A 91 11.29 -11.20 -3.81
C GLU A 91 11.11 -11.04 -2.31
N ALA A 92 10.63 -12.10 -1.64
CA ALA A 92 10.50 -12.15 -0.19
C ALA A 92 11.89 -12.32 0.44
N GLU A 93 12.26 -11.44 1.34
CA GLU A 93 13.56 -11.44 2.01
C GLU A 93 13.47 -11.88 3.47
N ASN A 94 12.42 -11.45 4.17
CA ASN A 94 12.26 -11.74 5.60
C ASN A 94 10.81 -12.02 5.97
N GLU A 95 10.60 -12.96 6.88
CA GLU A 95 9.36 -13.06 7.65
C GLU A 95 9.46 -12.08 8.81
N VAL A 96 8.54 -11.12 8.86
CA VAL A 96 8.51 -10.07 9.91
C VAL A 96 7.82 -10.61 11.16
N VAL A 97 6.63 -11.15 10.96
CA VAL A 97 5.84 -11.92 11.91
C VAL A 97 5.16 -13.05 11.15
N PRO A 98 4.62 -14.10 11.81
CA PRO A 98 3.94 -15.19 11.12
C PRO A 98 2.93 -14.68 10.07
N LEU A 99 3.06 -15.13 8.83
CA LEU A 99 2.24 -14.73 7.67
C LEU A 99 2.37 -13.26 7.23
N ALA A 100 3.38 -12.55 7.69
CA ALA A 100 3.76 -11.25 7.18
C ALA A 100 5.20 -11.27 6.69
N VAL A 101 5.40 -10.89 5.44
CA VAL A 101 6.71 -10.94 4.79
C VAL A 101 7.11 -9.56 4.27
N SER A 102 8.40 -9.26 4.32
CA SER A 102 9.00 -8.08 3.71
C SER A 102 10.02 -8.48 2.65
N GLY A 103 10.19 -7.62 1.66
CA GLY A 103 11.12 -7.84 0.57
C GLY A 103 11.13 -6.67 -0.40
N LYS A 104 11.25 -6.95 -1.68
CA LYS A 104 11.31 -5.91 -2.72
C LYS A 104 10.55 -6.31 -3.98
N LEU A 105 10.15 -5.31 -4.74
CA LEU A 105 9.62 -5.49 -6.08
C LEU A 105 10.73 -5.92 -7.05
N VAL A 106 10.37 -6.78 -8.00
CA VAL A 106 11.29 -7.26 -9.04
C VAL A 106 10.75 -6.87 -10.40
N GLY A 107 11.57 -6.13 -11.12
CA GLY A 107 11.24 -5.64 -12.46
C GLY A 107 10.17 -4.55 -12.50
N GLY A 108 10.02 -3.93 -13.67
CA GLY A 108 9.10 -2.82 -13.86
C GLY A 108 9.68 -1.46 -13.43
N PRO A 109 8.85 -0.40 -13.45
CA PRO A 109 9.30 0.97 -13.15
C PRO A 109 9.80 1.15 -11.70
N HIS A 110 9.31 0.34 -10.78
CA HIS A 110 9.61 0.42 -9.35
C HIS A 110 10.49 -0.76 -8.88
N ASP A 111 11.39 -1.23 -9.73
CA ASP A 111 12.33 -2.31 -9.40
C ASP A 111 13.15 -1.97 -8.14
N GLY A 112 13.23 -2.90 -7.20
CA GLY A 112 13.96 -2.71 -5.94
C GLY A 112 13.18 -1.98 -4.84
N LEU A 113 12.01 -1.40 -5.12
CA LEU A 113 11.18 -0.75 -4.10
C LEU A 113 10.82 -1.74 -2.98
N GLY A 114 11.01 -1.33 -1.73
CA GLY A 114 10.63 -2.12 -0.57
C GLY A 114 9.13 -2.42 -0.55
N PHE A 115 8.78 -3.67 -0.28
CA PHE A 115 7.39 -4.09 -0.19
C PHE A 115 7.19 -5.04 0.98
N ALA A 116 6.17 -4.81 1.78
CA ALA A 116 5.76 -5.74 2.83
C ALA A 116 4.27 -6.05 2.72
N THR A 117 3.92 -7.29 2.97
CA THR A 117 2.53 -7.75 2.90
C THR A 117 2.23 -8.77 3.98
N LYS A 118 0.97 -8.86 4.36
CA LYS A 118 0.47 -9.88 5.28
C LYS A 118 -0.92 -10.37 4.89
N GLY A 119 -1.31 -11.52 5.42
CA GLY A 119 -2.65 -12.05 5.29
C GLY A 119 -3.72 -11.09 5.89
N GLY A 120 -4.86 -10.93 5.20
CA GLY A 120 -5.85 -9.90 5.55
C GLY A 120 -6.58 -10.10 6.87
N LEU A 121 -6.75 -11.35 7.33
CA LEU A 121 -7.53 -11.71 8.52
C LEU A 121 -6.67 -12.28 9.64
N VAL A 122 -5.37 -12.13 9.58
CA VAL A 122 -4.42 -12.74 10.50
C VAL A 122 -3.66 -11.65 11.23
N GLY A 123 -3.36 -11.89 12.50
CA GLY A 123 -2.44 -11.12 13.31
C GLY A 123 -3.05 -10.02 14.17
N ASP A 124 -2.18 -9.40 14.95
CA ASP A 124 -2.52 -8.38 15.94
C ASP A 124 -2.43 -6.95 15.40
N ALA A 125 -2.87 -5.98 16.21
CA ALA A 125 -2.93 -4.56 15.81
C ALA A 125 -1.54 -3.96 15.50
N ASP A 126 -0.48 -4.50 16.08
CA ASP A 126 0.88 -3.95 15.99
C ASP A 126 1.68 -4.45 14.79
N GLU A 127 1.23 -5.50 14.11
CA GLU A 127 1.94 -6.11 12.98
C GLU A 127 2.17 -5.17 11.79
N ALA A 128 1.21 -4.27 11.53
CA ALA A 128 1.40 -3.26 10.50
C ALA A 128 2.56 -2.32 10.84
N VAL A 129 2.71 -1.98 12.13
CA VAL A 129 3.81 -1.16 12.63
C VAL A 129 5.14 -1.90 12.49
N GLU A 130 5.18 -3.19 12.79
CA GLU A 130 6.36 -4.01 12.64
C GLU A 130 6.80 -4.14 11.17
N CYS A 131 5.86 -4.38 10.25
CA CYS A 131 6.13 -4.39 8.81
C CYS A 131 6.70 -3.05 8.32
N ILE A 132 6.13 -1.94 8.76
CA ILE A 132 6.60 -0.60 8.40
C ILE A 132 7.99 -0.34 8.97
N ASN A 133 8.25 -0.73 10.22
CA ASN A 133 9.57 -0.60 10.83
C ASN A 133 10.62 -1.45 10.12
N GLN A 134 10.24 -2.63 9.66
CA GLN A 134 11.14 -3.48 8.85
C GLN A 134 11.48 -2.81 7.51
N LEU A 135 10.52 -2.25 6.81
CA LEU A 135 10.77 -1.47 5.60
C LEU A 135 11.72 -0.29 5.86
N ARG A 136 11.49 0.46 6.93
CA ARG A 136 12.37 1.59 7.33
C ARG A 136 13.79 1.16 7.68
N SER A 137 13.96 0.01 8.33
CA SER A 137 15.29 -0.49 8.67
C SER A 137 16.08 -0.91 7.43
N ARG A 138 15.41 -1.43 6.40
CA ARG A 138 16.00 -1.78 5.12
C ARG A 138 16.61 -0.56 4.42
N ILE A 139 15.90 0.56 4.43
CA ILE A 139 16.34 1.81 3.83
C ILE A 139 17.64 2.31 4.49
N ARG A 140 17.69 2.32 5.82
CA ARG A 140 18.88 2.75 6.57
C ARG A 140 20.10 1.88 6.30
N GLN A 141 19.92 0.63 5.90
CA GLN A 141 21.02 -0.29 5.52
C GLN A 141 21.47 -0.08 4.08
N SER A 142 20.63 0.49 3.23
CA SER A 142 20.91 0.78 1.81
C SER A 142 21.60 2.13 1.61
N GLU A 143 21.59 3.01 2.60
CA GLU A 143 22.36 4.26 2.55
C GLU A 143 23.86 3.94 2.67
N PRO A 144 24.71 4.46 1.75
CA PRO A 144 26.16 4.27 1.86
C PRO A 144 26.63 4.90 3.16
N ARG A 145 27.23 4.10 4.06
CA ARG A 145 27.96 4.63 5.21
C ARG A 145 29.12 5.46 4.68
N ILE A 146 29.00 6.77 4.79
CA ILE A 146 30.15 7.67 4.58
C ILE A 146 31.12 7.38 5.73
N VAL A 147 32.24 6.76 5.40
CA VAL A 147 33.35 6.52 6.29
C VAL A 147 34.23 7.77 6.31
#